data_3bf9d7dae5c0dd8780146d38d7f2835e
#
_entry.id   3bf9d7dae5c0dd8780146d38d7f2835e
#
_cell.length_a   1.000
_cell.length_b   1.000
_cell.length_c   1.000
_cell.angle_alpha   90.00
_cell.angle_beta   90.00
_cell.angle_gamma   90.00
#
_symmetry.space_group_name_H-M   'P 1'
#
loop_
_entity.id
_entity.type
_entity.pdbx_description
1 polymer ?
#
loop_
_entity_poly.entity_id
_entity_poly.type
_entity_poly.pdbx_seq_one_letter_code
_entity_poly.pdbx_strand_id
1 'polypeptide(L)'
;LLRSGGRCLRIDALEQAAVRIEAFHRKQPLTSWFTNDLGGTLGQIIRPIQRVGLYVPGGTAPLPSTVLMSAIPARVAGVKDIVVVTPPSLQPPSSAAVPVNPMILAACAIAGVDEVYLLGGAQAIAALAYGTETIRSVDKIFGPGNLFVTLAKRQVYGVVGIDGLAGPTETVIIADELLFPALVAYSN
;
A
#
# COMPACT_ATOMS: atom_id res chain seq x y z
N LEU A 1 25.97 19.92 -7.20
CA LEU A 1 25.91 18.92 -8.30
C LEU A 1 25.70 17.48 -7.78
N LEU A 2 26.34 17.08 -6.66
CA LEU A 2 26.17 15.73 -6.10
C LEU A 2 24.78 15.45 -5.46
N ARG A 3 24.04 16.48 -5.06
CA ARG A 3 22.67 16.33 -4.50
C ARG A 3 21.61 16.05 -5.57
N SER A 4 21.79 16.48 -6.79
CA SER A 4 20.87 16.20 -7.90
C SER A 4 20.96 14.76 -8.40
N GLY A 5 22.18 14.20 -8.49
CA GLY A 5 22.38 12.81 -8.92
C GLY A 5 21.75 11.76 -8.00
N GLY A 6 21.84 11.94 -6.68
CA GLY A 6 21.27 11.00 -5.71
C GLY A 6 19.73 11.01 -5.63
N ARG A 7 19.08 12.07 -6.10
CA ARG A 7 17.61 12.13 -6.21
C ARG A 7 17.14 11.41 -7.47
N CYS A 8 17.83 11.59 -8.59
CA CYS A 8 17.55 10.90 -9.84
C CYS A 8 17.67 9.38 -9.66
N LEU A 9 18.76 8.90 -9.11
CA LEU A 9 18.98 7.47 -8.84
C LEU A 9 17.90 6.82 -7.98
N ARG A 10 17.32 7.57 -7.03
CA ARG A 10 16.23 7.04 -6.18
C ARG A 10 14.90 6.95 -6.90
N ILE A 11 14.60 7.87 -7.80
CA ILE A 11 13.40 7.82 -8.63
C ILE A 11 13.51 6.68 -9.62
N ASP A 12 14.64 6.56 -10.31
CA ASP A 12 14.92 5.48 -11.25
C ASP A 12 14.78 4.09 -10.59
N ALA A 13 15.22 3.95 -9.33
CA ALA A 13 15.05 2.73 -8.56
C ALA A 13 13.58 2.42 -8.25
N LEU A 14 12.76 3.44 -7.93
CA LEU A 14 11.32 3.26 -7.73
C LEU A 14 10.61 2.86 -9.02
N GLU A 15 10.95 3.47 -10.14
CA GLU A 15 10.40 3.12 -11.45
C GLU A 15 10.75 1.69 -11.87
N GLN A 16 12.01 1.28 -11.68
CA GLN A 16 12.43 -0.11 -11.94
C GLN A 16 11.69 -1.11 -11.03
N ALA A 17 11.51 -0.78 -9.75
CA ALA A 17 10.73 -1.60 -8.83
C ALA A 17 9.27 -1.69 -9.27
N ALA A 18 8.66 -0.58 -9.68
CA ALA A 18 7.29 -0.52 -10.18
C ALA A 18 7.07 -1.45 -11.37
N VAL A 19 7.95 -1.39 -12.37
CA VAL A 19 7.91 -2.26 -13.56
C VAL A 19 7.96 -3.74 -13.17
N ARG A 20 8.84 -4.11 -12.23
CA ARG A 20 8.96 -5.51 -11.78
C ARG A 20 7.74 -5.98 -11.01
N ILE A 21 7.18 -5.15 -10.12
CA ILE A 21 5.96 -5.44 -9.36
C ILE A 21 4.79 -5.63 -10.34
N GLU A 22 4.63 -4.72 -11.29
CA GLU A 22 3.58 -4.82 -12.29
C GLU A 22 3.72 -6.11 -13.14
N ALA A 23 4.92 -6.40 -13.64
CA ALA A 23 5.18 -7.58 -14.44
C ALA A 23 4.87 -8.87 -13.68
N PHE A 24 5.17 -8.94 -12.38
CA PHE A 24 4.84 -10.07 -11.52
C PHE A 24 3.32 -10.22 -11.36
N HIS A 25 2.62 -9.15 -10.98
CA HIS A 25 1.19 -9.21 -10.71
C HIS A 25 0.34 -9.45 -11.97
N ARG A 26 0.81 -9.03 -13.15
CA ARG A 26 0.17 -9.37 -14.44
C ARG A 26 0.20 -10.88 -14.77
N LYS A 27 1.05 -11.67 -14.09
CA LYS A 27 1.07 -13.14 -14.24
C LYS A 27 0.06 -13.84 -13.34
N GLN A 28 -0.53 -13.16 -12.37
CA GLN A 28 -1.55 -13.75 -11.49
C GLN A 28 -2.86 -13.91 -12.28
N PRO A 29 -3.51 -15.07 -12.22
CA PRO A 29 -4.75 -15.30 -12.96
C PRO A 29 -5.90 -14.52 -12.34
N LEU A 30 -6.55 -13.69 -13.14
CA LEU A 30 -7.76 -12.92 -12.79
C LEU A 30 -8.90 -13.29 -13.76
N THR A 31 -9.08 -14.58 -14.03
CA THR A 31 -10.02 -15.05 -15.07
C THR A 31 -11.31 -15.56 -14.44
N SER A 32 -12.43 -14.99 -14.84
CA SER A 32 -13.75 -15.58 -14.58
C SER A 32 -13.91 -16.87 -15.39
N TRP A 33 -14.58 -17.86 -14.82
CA TRP A 33 -14.81 -19.14 -15.48
C TRP A 33 -16.23 -19.63 -15.25
N PHE A 34 -16.74 -20.42 -16.18
CA PHE A 34 -18.03 -21.10 -16.12
C PHE A 34 -17.89 -22.52 -16.62
N THR A 35 -18.68 -23.45 -16.06
CA THR A 35 -18.77 -24.83 -16.52
C THR A 35 -20.21 -25.31 -16.47
N ASN A 36 -20.54 -26.26 -17.34
CA ASN A 36 -21.82 -26.97 -17.36
C ASN A 36 -21.67 -28.46 -16.95
N ASP A 37 -20.46 -28.89 -16.62
CA ASP A 37 -20.15 -30.30 -16.39
C ASP A 37 -20.69 -30.86 -15.07
N LEU A 38 -21.23 -30.00 -14.20
CA LEU A 38 -21.70 -30.34 -12.86
C LEU A 38 -23.22 -30.34 -12.72
N GLY A 39 -23.96 -30.54 -13.82
CA GLY A 39 -25.43 -30.65 -13.79
C GLY A 39 -26.17 -29.30 -13.73
N GLY A 40 -25.55 -28.25 -14.23
CA GLY A 40 -26.07 -26.89 -14.30
C GLY A 40 -24.97 -25.92 -14.67
N THR A 41 -25.27 -24.65 -14.87
CA THR A 41 -24.24 -23.62 -15.12
C THR A 41 -23.70 -23.12 -13.78
N LEU A 42 -22.44 -23.44 -13.52
CA LEU A 42 -21.69 -22.98 -12.33
C LEU A 42 -20.48 -22.18 -12.77
N GLY A 43 -20.01 -21.24 -11.93
CA GLY A 43 -18.85 -20.47 -12.27
C GLY A 43 -18.44 -19.48 -11.19
N GLN A 44 -17.35 -18.80 -11.46
CA GLN A 44 -16.82 -17.72 -10.63
C GLN A 44 -16.64 -16.45 -11.47
N ILE A 45 -17.25 -15.36 -11.04
CA ILE A 45 -17.05 -14.05 -11.64
C ILE A 45 -16.05 -13.29 -10.80
N ILE A 46 -14.93 -12.90 -11.38
CA ILE A 46 -13.91 -12.06 -10.76
C ILE A 46 -14.12 -10.62 -11.24
N ARG A 47 -14.30 -9.70 -10.30
CA ARG A 47 -14.46 -8.27 -10.58
C ARG A 47 -13.59 -7.45 -9.65
N PRO A 48 -12.98 -6.36 -10.13
CA PRO A 48 -12.28 -5.43 -9.25
C PRO A 48 -13.28 -4.73 -8.32
N ILE A 49 -12.82 -4.42 -7.11
CA ILE A 49 -13.49 -3.45 -6.24
C ILE A 49 -13.35 -2.06 -6.85
N GLN A 50 -14.25 -1.13 -6.50
CA GLN A 50 -14.26 0.18 -7.15
C GLN A 50 -13.19 1.11 -6.58
N ARG A 51 -13.10 1.19 -5.23
CA ARG A 51 -12.23 2.12 -4.54
C ARG A 51 -11.47 1.46 -3.40
N VAL A 52 -10.17 1.70 -3.31
CA VAL A 52 -9.32 1.14 -2.25
C VAL A 52 -8.60 2.24 -1.49
N GLY A 53 -8.54 2.09 -0.16
CA GLY A 53 -7.75 2.94 0.72
C GLY A 53 -6.45 2.26 1.12
N LEU A 54 -5.34 2.95 0.94
CA LEU A 54 -4.01 2.47 1.29
C LEU A 54 -3.45 3.27 2.47
N TYR A 55 -3.24 2.61 3.59
CA TYR A 55 -2.55 3.21 4.72
C TYR A 55 -1.04 3.03 4.54
N VAL A 56 -0.33 4.13 4.39
CA VAL A 56 1.12 4.14 4.18
C VAL A 56 1.82 4.74 5.39
N PRO A 57 2.65 3.98 6.12
CA PRO A 57 3.45 4.53 7.20
C PRO A 57 4.39 5.63 6.70
N GLY A 58 4.41 6.79 7.36
CA GLY A 58 5.17 7.96 6.90
C GLY A 58 5.77 8.83 8.01
N GLY A 59 5.41 8.55 9.28
CA GLY A 59 5.82 9.40 10.40
C GLY A 59 7.29 9.24 10.77
N THR A 60 7.69 8.08 11.27
CA THR A 60 9.06 7.82 11.75
C THR A 60 9.96 7.26 10.63
N ALA A 61 9.43 6.35 9.82
CA ALA A 61 10.13 5.75 8.68
C ALA A 61 9.22 5.78 7.46
N PRO A 62 9.53 6.60 6.45
CA PRO A 62 8.77 6.61 5.21
C PRO A 62 9.04 5.33 4.41
N LEU A 63 7.97 4.64 4.01
CA LEU A 63 8.02 3.40 3.26
C LEU A 63 7.40 3.56 1.86
N PRO A 64 8.11 4.15 0.89
CA PRO A 64 7.61 4.28 -0.48
C PRO A 64 7.35 2.92 -1.14
N SER A 65 8.04 1.86 -0.71
CA SER A 65 7.77 0.49 -1.14
C SER A 65 6.37 0.02 -0.81
N THR A 66 5.79 0.44 0.32
CA THR A 66 4.40 0.11 0.67
C THR A 66 3.41 0.67 -0.35
N VAL A 67 3.67 1.87 -0.89
CA VAL A 67 2.85 2.44 -1.97
C VAL A 67 2.92 1.55 -3.20
N LEU A 68 4.12 1.24 -3.69
CA LEU A 68 4.30 0.44 -4.91
C LEU A 68 3.70 -0.96 -4.75
N MET A 69 3.96 -1.63 -3.62
CA MET A 69 3.50 -2.99 -3.33
C MET A 69 1.99 -3.09 -3.12
N SER A 70 1.29 -1.98 -2.91
CA SER A 70 -0.17 -1.97 -2.71
C SER A 70 -0.91 -1.35 -3.90
N ALA A 71 -0.46 -0.21 -4.40
CA ALA A 71 -1.15 0.51 -5.48
C ALA A 71 -1.00 -0.17 -6.84
N ILE A 72 0.19 -0.69 -7.18
CA ILE A 72 0.41 -1.34 -8.46
C ILE A 72 -0.41 -2.64 -8.58
N PRO A 73 -0.43 -3.56 -7.60
CA PRO A 73 -1.34 -4.70 -7.64
C PRO A 73 -2.81 -4.31 -7.76
N ALA A 74 -3.24 -3.23 -7.07
CA ALA A 74 -4.60 -2.73 -7.19
C ALA A 74 -4.92 -2.28 -8.64
N ARG A 75 -4.01 -1.54 -9.27
CA ARG A 75 -4.14 -1.14 -10.69
C ARG A 75 -4.18 -2.36 -11.63
N VAL A 76 -3.30 -3.32 -11.44
CA VAL A 76 -3.28 -4.57 -12.23
C VAL A 76 -4.59 -5.35 -12.06
N ALA A 77 -5.15 -5.35 -10.85
CA ALA A 77 -6.46 -5.95 -10.57
C ALA A 77 -7.65 -5.19 -11.16
N GLY A 78 -7.43 -3.98 -11.72
CA GLY A 78 -8.46 -3.18 -12.36
C GLY A 78 -9.20 -2.22 -11.41
N VAL A 79 -8.67 -1.96 -10.21
CA VAL A 79 -9.24 -0.97 -9.29
C VAL A 79 -9.08 0.42 -9.90
N LYS A 80 -10.19 1.16 -9.96
CA LYS A 80 -10.22 2.48 -10.61
C LYS A 80 -9.72 3.59 -9.70
N ASP A 81 -10.22 3.63 -8.47
CA ASP A 81 -9.94 4.71 -7.53
C ASP A 81 -8.99 4.22 -6.42
N ILE A 82 -7.80 4.80 -6.33
CA ILE A 82 -6.82 4.48 -5.29
C ILE A 82 -6.55 5.73 -4.46
N VAL A 83 -6.84 5.66 -3.16
CA VAL A 83 -6.54 6.73 -2.21
C VAL A 83 -5.47 6.28 -1.22
N VAL A 84 -4.49 7.13 -0.99
CA VAL A 84 -3.44 6.93 0.02
C VAL A 84 -3.69 7.86 1.20
N VAL A 85 -3.61 7.33 2.41
CA VAL A 85 -3.51 8.10 3.64
C VAL A 85 -2.14 7.85 4.27
N THR A 86 -1.46 8.90 4.68
CA THR A 86 -0.15 8.82 5.32
C THR A 86 -0.03 9.88 6.40
N PRO A 87 0.52 9.55 7.58
CA PRO A 87 0.73 10.55 8.61
C PRO A 87 1.75 11.60 8.14
N PRO A 88 1.63 12.85 8.60
CA PRO A 88 2.63 13.87 8.33
C PRO A 88 4.00 13.45 8.86
N SER A 89 5.05 13.85 8.18
CA SER A 89 6.43 13.62 8.61
C SER A 89 6.72 14.44 9.87
N LEU A 90 7.29 13.81 10.89
CA LEU A 90 7.74 14.48 12.12
C LEU A 90 8.97 15.36 11.86
N GLN A 91 9.70 15.12 10.79
CA GLN A 91 10.88 15.88 10.38
C GLN A 91 10.76 16.21 8.89
N PRO A 92 9.87 17.15 8.50
CA PRO A 92 9.80 17.56 7.12
C PRO A 92 11.14 18.25 6.72
N PRO A 93 11.61 18.06 5.48
CA PRO A 93 12.73 18.84 4.97
C PRO A 93 12.41 20.33 5.13
N SER A 94 13.38 21.12 5.59
CA SER A 94 13.21 22.57 5.86
C SER A 94 12.72 23.39 4.66
N SER A 95 12.76 22.82 3.47
CA SER A 95 12.29 23.42 2.21
C SER A 95 10.96 22.85 1.69
N ALA A 96 10.33 21.90 2.42
CA ALA A 96 9.11 21.28 1.95
C ALA A 96 7.88 22.12 2.32
N ALA A 97 7.13 22.53 1.31
CA ALA A 97 5.84 23.20 1.48
C ALA A 97 4.77 22.30 2.11
N VAL A 98 4.99 20.98 2.09
CA VAL A 98 4.04 19.97 2.57
C VAL A 98 4.80 18.96 3.46
N PRO A 99 4.29 18.64 4.66
CA PRO A 99 4.96 17.75 5.60
C PRO A 99 4.80 16.26 5.23
N VAL A 100 5.07 15.93 3.97
CA VAL A 100 5.12 14.54 3.46
C VAL A 100 6.51 14.24 2.95
N ASN A 101 6.95 13.00 3.13
CA ASN A 101 8.19 12.56 2.53
C ASN A 101 8.08 12.58 1.00
N PRO A 102 8.98 13.29 0.28
CA PRO A 102 8.94 13.39 -1.18
C PRO A 102 8.99 12.04 -1.91
N MET A 103 9.61 11.02 -1.30
CA MET A 103 9.69 9.68 -1.91
C MET A 103 8.35 8.93 -1.86
N ILE A 104 7.50 9.20 -0.85
CA ILE A 104 6.12 8.67 -0.82
C ILE A 104 5.31 9.31 -1.95
N LEU A 105 5.40 10.63 -2.14
CA LEU A 105 4.70 11.31 -3.23
C LEU A 105 5.18 10.86 -4.60
N ALA A 106 6.48 10.67 -4.78
CA ALA A 106 7.04 10.12 -6.02
C ALA A 106 6.52 8.70 -6.29
N ALA A 107 6.49 7.84 -5.28
CA ALA A 107 5.93 6.50 -5.41
C ALA A 107 4.43 6.52 -5.73
N CYS A 108 3.65 7.43 -5.13
CA CYS A 108 2.25 7.63 -5.45
C CYS A 108 2.06 8.04 -6.93
N ALA A 109 2.86 8.99 -7.41
CA ALA A 109 2.82 9.42 -8.81
C ALA A 109 3.18 8.28 -9.79
N ILE A 110 4.25 7.53 -9.49
CA ILE A 110 4.68 6.37 -10.31
C ILE A 110 3.60 5.27 -10.32
N ALA A 111 2.96 5.00 -9.18
CA ALA A 111 1.92 3.98 -9.08
C ALA A 111 0.54 4.45 -9.58
N GLY A 112 0.40 5.70 -10.02
CA GLY A 112 -0.85 6.27 -10.52
C GLY A 112 -1.92 6.41 -9.43
N VAL A 113 -1.54 6.79 -8.21
CA VAL A 113 -2.48 7.05 -7.12
C VAL A 113 -3.28 8.32 -7.40
N ASP A 114 -4.59 8.26 -7.19
CA ASP A 114 -5.50 9.35 -7.53
C ASP A 114 -5.55 10.44 -6.45
N GLU A 115 -5.52 10.05 -5.19
CA GLU A 115 -5.69 10.96 -4.06
C GLU A 115 -4.71 10.62 -2.93
N VAL A 116 -4.10 11.64 -2.32
CA VAL A 116 -3.22 11.49 -1.16
C VAL A 116 -3.66 12.45 -0.06
N TYR A 117 -3.97 11.91 1.12
CA TYR A 117 -4.36 12.68 2.30
C TYR A 117 -3.34 12.55 3.41
N LEU A 118 -3.05 13.68 4.05
CA LEU A 118 -2.18 13.78 5.22
C LEU A 118 -2.97 13.45 6.48
N LEU A 119 -3.17 12.17 6.71
CA LEU A 119 -3.93 11.68 7.85
C LEU A 119 -3.35 10.35 8.31
N GLY A 120 -3.16 10.17 9.61
CA GLY A 120 -2.60 8.96 10.19
C GLY A 120 -3.43 8.42 11.35
N GLY A 121 -3.01 7.27 11.89
CA GLY A 121 -3.65 6.67 13.06
C GLY A 121 -5.05 6.14 12.83
N ALA A 122 -5.81 5.96 13.91
CA ALA A 122 -7.18 5.44 13.88
C ALA A 122 -8.13 6.35 13.09
N GLN A 123 -7.89 7.65 13.10
CA GLN A 123 -8.69 8.65 12.37
C GLN A 123 -8.66 8.42 10.86
N ALA A 124 -7.50 8.04 10.32
CA ALA A 124 -7.35 7.73 8.91
C ALA A 124 -8.18 6.51 8.51
N ILE A 125 -8.17 5.48 9.35
CA ILE A 125 -8.96 4.26 9.13
C ILE A 125 -10.47 4.56 9.19
N ALA A 126 -10.90 5.36 10.18
CA ALA A 126 -12.28 5.78 10.30
C ALA A 126 -12.74 6.62 9.10
N ALA A 127 -11.92 7.59 8.66
CA ALA A 127 -12.21 8.42 7.50
C ALA A 127 -12.34 7.60 6.21
N LEU A 128 -11.48 6.60 6.01
CA LEU A 128 -11.57 5.70 4.85
C LEU A 128 -12.80 4.79 4.93
N ALA A 129 -13.19 4.32 6.12
CA ALA A 129 -14.31 3.40 6.29
C ALA A 129 -15.66 4.09 6.14
N TYR A 130 -15.84 5.22 6.79
CA TYR A 130 -17.15 5.91 6.88
C TYR A 130 -17.28 7.08 5.90
N GLY A 131 -16.17 7.58 5.39
CA GLY A 131 -16.14 8.81 4.63
C GLY A 131 -16.18 10.06 5.52
N THR A 132 -15.88 11.19 4.92
CA THR A 132 -16.02 12.54 5.48
C THR A 132 -16.55 13.47 4.38
N GLU A 133 -16.70 14.75 4.65
CA GLU A 133 -17.06 15.74 3.62
C GLU A 133 -16.05 15.79 2.47
N THR A 134 -14.78 15.48 2.74
CA THR A 134 -13.67 15.59 1.77
C THR A 134 -13.10 14.24 1.31
N ILE A 135 -13.26 13.19 2.10
CA ILE A 135 -12.73 11.85 1.81
C ILE A 135 -13.92 10.91 1.59
N ARG A 136 -14.07 10.41 0.38
CA ARG A 136 -15.09 9.40 0.08
C ARG A 136 -14.68 8.06 0.74
N SER A 137 -15.66 7.32 1.25
CA SER A 137 -15.43 5.96 1.78
C SER A 137 -14.88 5.02 0.72
N VAL A 138 -14.23 3.95 1.17
CA VAL A 138 -13.61 2.94 0.32
C VAL A 138 -14.25 1.57 0.53
N ASP A 139 -14.10 0.67 -0.44
CA ASP A 139 -14.59 -0.70 -0.33
C ASP A 139 -13.66 -1.57 0.54
N LYS A 140 -12.36 -1.28 0.52
CA LYS A 140 -11.37 -2.05 1.28
C LYS A 140 -10.15 -1.19 1.67
N ILE A 141 -9.61 -1.48 2.87
CA ILE A 141 -8.43 -0.79 3.41
C ILE A 141 -7.26 -1.77 3.47
N PHE A 142 -6.12 -1.37 2.90
CA PHE A 142 -4.87 -2.11 2.93
C PHE A 142 -3.76 -1.29 3.58
N GLY A 143 -2.73 -1.98 4.02
CA GLY A 143 -1.48 -1.39 4.46
C GLY A 143 -1.16 -1.65 5.93
N PRO A 144 0.14 -1.75 6.25
CA PRO A 144 0.61 -1.96 7.62
C PRO A 144 0.46 -0.70 8.45
N GLY A 145 0.23 -0.86 9.73
CA GLY A 145 0.17 0.24 10.68
C GLY A 145 0.56 -0.21 12.09
N ASN A 146 0.63 0.75 13.00
CA ASN A 146 0.87 0.45 14.41
C ASN A 146 -0.37 -0.19 15.06
N LEU A 147 -0.25 -0.50 16.36
CA LEU A 147 -1.33 -1.10 17.14
C LEU A 147 -2.66 -0.33 17.03
N PHE A 148 -2.63 1.01 17.05
CA PHE A 148 -3.84 1.83 16.93
C PHE A 148 -4.52 1.67 15.58
N VAL A 149 -3.75 1.59 14.50
CA VAL A 149 -4.26 1.33 13.15
C VAL A 149 -4.85 -0.09 13.06
N THR A 150 -4.19 -1.08 13.63
CA THR A 150 -4.68 -2.46 13.68
C THR A 150 -5.99 -2.57 14.46
N LEU A 151 -6.08 -1.93 15.62
CA LEU A 151 -7.31 -1.91 16.42
C LEU A 151 -8.44 -1.17 15.71
N ALA A 152 -8.14 -0.06 15.02
CA ALA A 152 -9.12 0.66 14.23
C ALA A 152 -9.62 -0.19 13.05
N LYS A 153 -8.75 -0.88 12.31
CA LYS A 153 -9.16 -1.83 11.27
C LYS A 153 -10.09 -2.92 11.81
N ARG A 154 -9.79 -3.44 13.00
CA ARG A 154 -10.65 -4.42 13.66
C ARG A 154 -12.06 -3.88 13.94
N GLN A 155 -12.17 -2.61 14.36
CA GLN A 155 -13.46 -1.98 14.67
C GLN A 155 -14.31 -1.70 13.43
N VAL A 156 -13.69 -1.37 12.30
CA VAL A 156 -14.40 -1.07 11.05
C VAL A 156 -14.62 -2.31 10.17
N TYR A 157 -14.08 -3.46 10.56
CA TYR A 157 -14.28 -4.70 9.82
C TYR A 157 -15.75 -5.09 9.79
N GLY A 158 -16.27 -5.35 8.60
CA GLY A 158 -17.71 -5.57 8.37
C GLY A 158 -18.44 -4.34 7.82
N VAL A 159 -17.97 -3.12 8.13
CA VAL A 159 -18.40 -1.89 7.45
C VAL A 159 -17.58 -1.72 6.16
N VAL A 160 -16.30 -1.97 6.25
CA VAL A 160 -15.35 -1.95 5.13
C VAL A 160 -14.52 -3.23 5.15
N GLY A 161 -14.05 -3.70 3.98
CA GLY A 161 -13.09 -4.79 3.92
C GLY A 161 -11.71 -4.35 4.43
N ILE A 162 -10.94 -5.28 4.98
CA ILE A 162 -9.54 -5.05 5.36
C ILE A 162 -8.63 -6.12 4.76
N ASP A 163 -7.33 -5.83 4.68
CA ASP A 163 -6.31 -6.81 4.25
C ASP A 163 -6.12 -7.94 5.27
N GLY A 164 -6.13 -7.61 6.56
CA GLY A 164 -6.01 -8.54 7.67
C GLY A 164 -5.68 -7.85 8.98
N LEU A 165 -5.71 -8.63 10.06
CA LEU A 165 -5.22 -8.23 11.38
C LEU A 165 -3.91 -8.95 11.62
N ALA A 166 -2.85 -8.19 11.87
CA ALA A 166 -1.54 -8.76 12.17
C ALA A 166 -1.62 -9.63 13.44
N GLY A 167 -1.04 -10.81 13.36
CA GLY A 167 -0.92 -11.78 14.44
C GLY A 167 0.49 -12.35 14.47
N PRO A 168 0.74 -13.41 15.28
CA PRO A 168 1.99 -14.15 15.22
C PRO A 168 2.27 -14.60 13.78
N THR A 169 3.51 -14.44 13.35
CA THR A 169 3.93 -14.79 11.99
C THR A 169 5.25 -15.56 12.03
N GLU A 170 5.43 -16.41 11.02
CA GLU A 170 6.69 -17.09 10.80
C GLU A 170 7.54 -16.25 9.84
N THR A 171 8.80 -16.02 10.18
CA THR A 171 9.72 -15.22 9.39
C THR A 171 10.83 -16.11 8.83
N VAL A 172 11.02 -16.11 7.53
CA VAL A 172 12.15 -16.73 6.86
C VAL A 172 13.09 -15.65 6.36
N ILE A 173 14.34 -15.69 6.78
CA ILE A 173 15.37 -14.75 6.36
C ILE A 173 16.32 -15.49 5.41
N ILE A 174 16.45 -14.99 4.18
CA ILE A 174 17.44 -15.45 3.22
C ILE A 174 18.55 -14.41 3.21
N ALA A 175 19.73 -14.80 3.66
CA ALA A 175 20.89 -13.94 3.79
C ALA A 175 22.09 -14.55 3.09
N ASP A 176 22.97 -13.73 2.54
CA ASP A 176 24.26 -14.10 1.99
C ASP A 176 25.42 -13.65 2.91
N GLU A 177 26.67 -13.91 2.48
CA GLU A 177 27.88 -13.58 3.24
C GLU A 177 28.09 -12.06 3.44
N LEU A 178 27.37 -11.22 2.66
CA LEU A 178 27.46 -9.77 2.73
C LEU A 178 26.53 -9.18 3.81
N LEU A 179 25.62 -9.98 4.36
CA LEU A 179 24.71 -9.53 5.41
C LEU A 179 25.41 -9.58 6.77
N PHE A 180 25.57 -8.43 7.41
CA PHE A 180 26.16 -8.34 8.74
C PHE A 180 25.28 -9.11 9.76
N PRO A 181 25.86 -10.04 10.55
CA PRO A 181 25.10 -10.82 11.55
C PRO A 181 24.28 -9.98 12.54
N ALA A 182 24.71 -8.75 12.82
CA ALA A 182 24.00 -7.81 13.69
C ALA A 182 22.65 -7.36 13.14
N LEU A 183 22.45 -7.32 11.79
CA LEU A 183 21.17 -6.95 11.18
C LEU A 183 20.12 -8.06 11.32
N VAL A 184 20.53 -9.31 11.41
CA VAL A 184 19.64 -10.46 11.56
C VAL A 184 19.09 -10.54 13.00
N ALA A 185 19.84 -10.07 13.99
CA ALA A 185 19.44 -10.10 15.40
C ALA A 185 18.36 -9.08 15.78
N TYR A 186 18.12 -8.06 14.95
CA TYR A 186 17.12 -7.01 15.19
C TYR A 186 15.74 -7.27 14.56
N SER A 187 15.56 -8.40 13.89
CA SER A 187 14.30 -8.78 13.24
C SER A 187 13.36 -9.63 14.10
N ASN A 188 13.70 -9.82 15.38
CA ASN A 188 12.88 -10.52 16.38
C ASN A 188 12.07 -9.56 17.23
#